data_4cd9fbc11d7b7871288790b06e956028
#
_entry.id   4cd9fbc11d7b7871288790b06e956028
#
_cell.length_a   1.000
_cell.length_b   1.000
_cell.length_c   1.000
_cell.angle_alpha   90.00
_cell.angle_beta   90.00
_cell.angle_gamma   90.00
#
_symmetry.space_group_name_H-M   'P 1'
#
loop_
_entity.id
_entity.type
_entity.pdbx_description
1 polymer ?
#
loop_
_entity_poly.entity_id
_entity_poly.type
_entity_poly.pdbx_seq_one_letter_code
_entity_poly.pdbx_strand_id
1 'polypeptide(L)'
;MEAPDRMLDVGVAGGRIAAIGEALPDGARTLDLEGRLLLPGFVETHIHLDKSCILHRCSSERGDVAEAISEVSRVKPDFTEEDIAERAGRTLRKCVVNGTTRIRTHVEVDPVIGLRGLEGVKAAIADWRWAVETEICVFPQEGLLNNPGTDELMVAALKDGARCVGATPYTDTDPNGQIDRVFEMAREFDVDIDMHLDFSTDLSSVDADYVMRKTDEYGWGGRVAIGHVSKFSAMPPAQFEDYARRLATAGVAVTVLPSTDLFLMGREHDYSVPRGVTPVHKMLEHGVTCSLSTNNVLNPFTPFGDGSLIRMANLYANVAQIGRTEMLKACLEMVTSRSARLMNLKDYGISVGKTADLVVIDNSDPSMAVAELSQPLYAFKAGRQTVHRPLPVLGDG
;
A
#
# COMPACT_ATOMS: atom_id res chain seq x y z
N MET A 1 -7.23 -10.24 14.81
CA MET A 1 -8.64 -10.65 14.65
C MET A 1 -8.77 -12.03 15.27
N GLU A 2 -9.41 -12.15 16.43
CA GLU A 2 -9.86 -13.45 16.90
C GLU A 2 -11.04 -13.84 16.00
N ALA A 3 -10.92 -14.94 15.25
CA ALA A 3 -12.08 -15.52 14.61
C ALA A 3 -13.04 -15.96 15.73
N PRO A 4 -14.33 -15.57 15.71
CA PRO A 4 -15.26 -16.09 16.69
C PRO A 4 -15.35 -17.60 16.51
N ASP A 5 -15.40 -18.36 17.61
CA ASP A 5 -15.61 -19.81 17.60
C ASP A 5 -17.00 -20.21 17.06
N ARG A 6 -17.75 -19.25 16.54
CA ARG A 6 -19.12 -19.38 16.06
C ARG A 6 -19.38 -18.48 14.86
N MET A 7 -20.30 -18.93 13.98
CA MET A 7 -20.79 -18.11 12.89
C MET A 7 -21.69 -16.99 13.42
N LEU A 8 -21.56 -15.80 12.84
CA LEU A 8 -22.36 -14.63 13.16
C LEU A 8 -22.92 -14.01 11.89
N ASP A 9 -24.15 -13.53 11.97
CA ASP A 9 -24.75 -12.71 10.94
C ASP A 9 -24.31 -11.24 11.08
N VAL A 10 -24.16 -10.56 9.95
CA VAL A 10 -23.85 -9.13 9.89
C VAL A 10 -24.99 -8.41 9.15
N GLY A 11 -25.75 -7.62 9.88
CA GLY A 11 -26.80 -6.77 9.34
C GLY A 11 -26.25 -5.41 8.88
N VAL A 12 -26.60 -5.00 7.66
CA VAL A 12 -26.17 -3.74 7.06
C VAL A 12 -27.39 -2.87 6.74
N ALA A 13 -27.38 -1.61 7.19
CA ALA A 13 -28.40 -0.62 6.89
C ALA A 13 -27.78 0.77 6.70
N GLY A 14 -28.25 1.53 5.71
CA GLY A 14 -27.75 2.88 5.43
C GLY A 14 -26.25 2.94 5.15
N GLY A 15 -25.68 1.89 4.58
CA GLY A 15 -24.25 1.80 4.26
C GLY A 15 -23.35 1.47 5.45
N ARG A 16 -23.91 1.18 6.62
CA ARG A 16 -23.20 0.88 7.87
C ARG A 16 -23.57 -0.48 8.43
N ILE A 17 -22.67 -1.06 9.22
CA ILE A 17 -22.96 -2.26 10.00
C ILE A 17 -23.93 -1.88 11.12
N ALA A 18 -25.15 -2.37 11.03
CA ALA A 18 -26.25 -2.05 11.95
C ALA A 18 -26.34 -3.03 13.12
N ALA A 19 -26.00 -4.30 12.89
CA ALA A 19 -26.05 -5.36 13.90
C ALA A 19 -25.04 -6.47 13.59
N ILE A 20 -24.58 -7.15 14.62
CA ILE A 20 -23.79 -8.38 14.56
C ILE A 20 -24.35 -9.31 15.61
N GLY A 21 -24.72 -10.54 15.26
CA GLY A 21 -25.29 -11.48 16.20
C GLY A 21 -25.62 -12.83 15.58
N GLU A 22 -26.09 -13.76 16.42
CA GLU A 22 -26.62 -15.04 15.98
C GLU A 22 -28.10 -14.86 15.55
N ALA A 23 -28.47 -15.45 14.43
CA ALA A 23 -29.85 -15.46 13.92
C ALA A 23 -30.51 -14.06 13.86
N LEU A 24 -29.86 -13.12 13.20
CA LEU A 24 -30.49 -11.82 12.93
C LEU A 24 -31.74 -12.03 12.04
N PRO A 25 -32.78 -11.16 12.18
CA PRO A 25 -33.93 -11.23 11.32
C PRO A 25 -33.55 -11.01 9.85
N ASP A 26 -34.29 -11.66 8.95
CA ASP A 26 -34.10 -11.50 7.52
C ASP A 26 -34.23 -10.03 7.10
N GLY A 27 -33.25 -9.57 6.30
CA GLY A 27 -33.25 -8.26 5.67
C GLY A 27 -34.05 -8.26 4.35
N ALA A 28 -34.12 -7.09 3.70
CA ALA A 28 -34.66 -6.98 2.35
C ALA A 28 -33.88 -7.84 1.32
N ARG A 29 -32.63 -8.14 1.61
CA ARG A 29 -31.77 -9.06 0.88
C ARG A 29 -30.87 -9.79 1.87
N THR A 30 -30.85 -11.11 1.80
CA THR A 30 -29.96 -11.99 2.56
C THR A 30 -28.98 -12.66 1.61
N LEU A 31 -27.72 -12.73 2.00
CA LEU A 31 -26.65 -13.42 1.29
C LEU A 31 -26.07 -14.48 2.23
N ASP A 32 -26.27 -15.75 1.91
CA ASP A 32 -25.63 -16.84 2.63
C ASP A 32 -24.17 -16.96 2.19
N LEU A 33 -23.25 -16.83 3.14
CA LEU A 33 -21.81 -16.94 2.90
C LEU A 33 -21.31 -18.39 3.02
N GLU A 34 -22.17 -19.33 3.39
CA GLU A 34 -21.84 -20.78 3.52
C GLU A 34 -20.60 -21.02 4.40
N GLY A 35 -20.47 -20.25 5.49
CA GLY A 35 -19.33 -20.34 6.42
C GLY A 35 -18.03 -19.71 5.94
N ARG A 36 -18.05 -18.97 4.83
CA ARG A 36 -16.87 -18.27 4.31
C ARG A 36 -16.52 -17.04 5.13
N LEU A 37 -15.25 -16.65 5.06
CA LEU A 37 -14.74 -15.49 5.75
C LEU A 37 -15.36 -14.19 5.22
N LEU A 38 -15.94 -13.43 6.15
CA LEU A 38 -16.24 -12.02 5.96
C LEU A 38 -15.14 -11.19 6.62
N LEU A 39 -14.45 -10.39 5.83
CA LEU A 39 -13.37 -9.51 6.27
C LEU A 39 -13.76 -8.04 6.01
N PRO A 40 -13.15 -7.07 6.71
CA PRO A 40 -13.18 -5.70 6.23
C PRO A 40 -12.44 -5.62 4.90
N GLY A 41 -12.86 -4.72 4.01
CA GLY A 41 -12.24 -4.55 2.70
C GLY A 41 -10.75 -4.27 2.79
N PHE A 42 -9.98 -4.77 1.83
CA PHE A 42 -8.52 -4.59 1.83
C PHE A 42 -8.12 -3.13 1.73
N VAL A 43 -6.94 -2.82 2.29
CA VAL A 43 -6.35 -1.47 2.35
C VAL A 43 -4.99 -1.48 1.67
N GLU A 44 -4.90 -0.82 0.53
CA GLU A 44 -3.68 -0.59 -0.24
C GLU A 44 -3.01 0.68 0.27
N THR A 45 -1.94 0.56 1.04
CA THR A 45 -1.28 1.70 1.68
C THR A 45 -0.28 2.41 0.79
N HIS A 46 0.12 1.79 -0.35
CA HIS A 46 1.17 2.34 -1.18
C HIS A 46 1.10 1.80 -2.61
N ILE A 47 0.57 2.60 -3.54
CA ILE A 47 0.51 2.28 -4.97
C ILE A 47 0.76 3.54 -5.80
N HIS A 48 1.25 3.37 -7.04
CA HIS A 48 1.43 4.45 -8.01
C HIS A 48 0.42 4.32 -9.16
N LEU A 49 -0.66 5.11 -9.12
CA LEU A 49 -1.67 5.13 -10.17
C LEU A 49 -1.23 5.95 -11.39
N ASP A 50 -0.48 7.03 -11.16
CA ASP A 50 0.00 7.97 -12.16
C ASP A 50 0.88 7.34 -13.24
N LYS A 51 1.73 6.39 -12.87
CA LYS A 51 2.67 5.67 -13.74
C LYS A 51 2.36 4.19 -13.89
N SER A 52 1.15 3.74 -13.57
CA SER A 52 0.73 2.35 -13.78
C SER A 52 0.47 2.04 -15.25
N CYS A 53 0.62 0.77 -15.64
CA CYS A 53 0.30 0.24 -16.98
C CYS A 53 1.06 0.89 -18.15
N ILE A 54 2.31 1.31 -17.94
CA ILE A 54 3.17 1.92 -18.97
C ILE A 54 4.27 0.98 -19.49
N LEU A 55 4.33 -0.27 -19.06
CA LEU A 55 5.40 -1.20 -19.38
C LEU A 55 5.69 -1.29 -20.90
N HIS A 56 4.65 -1.24 -21.74
CA HIS A 56 4.76 -1.29 -23.19
C HIS A 56 5.42 -0.05 -23.82
N ARG A 57 5.63 1.02 -23.05
CA ARG A 57 6.30 2.27 -23.48
C ARG A 57 7.77 2.31 -23.03
N CYS A 58 8.18 1.37 -22.20
CA CYS A 58 9.47 1.33 -21.54
C CYS A 58 10.30 0.15 -22.02
N SER A 59 11.63 0.29 -21.96
CA SER A 59 12.60 -0.75 -22.30
C SER A 59 13.47 -0.98 -21.06
N SER A 60 13.24 -2.10 -20.34
CA SER A 60 14.04 -2.47 -19.19
C SER A 60 14.98 -3.61 -19.56
N GLU A 61 16.28 -3.36 -19.49
CA GLU A 61 17.32 -4.35 -19.80
C GLU A 61 17.99 -4.86 -18.53
N ARG A 62 18.32 -3.96 -17.59
CA ARG A 62 18.97 -4.29 -16.31
C ARG A 62 17.98 -4.65 -15.21
N GLY A 63 16.84 -3.97 -15.17
CA GLY A 63 15.82 -4.15 -14.15
C GLY A 63 16.24 -3.64 -12.77
N ASP A 64 17.10 -2.61 -12.70
CA ASP A 64 17.49 -1.94 -11.46
C ASP A 64 16.69 -0.65 -11.22
N VAL A 65 16.82 -0.07 -10.01
CA VAL A 65 16.08 1.12 -9.60
C VAL A 65 16.42 2.32 -10.49
N ALA A 66 17.71 2.50 -10.84
CA ALA A 66 18.16 3.64 -11.63
C ALA A 66 17.59 3.60 -13.05
N GLU A 67 17.58 2.40 -13.67
CA GLU A 67 16.95 2.21 -14.98
C GLU A 67 15.44 2.44 -14.91
N ALA A 68 14.75 1.94 -13.88
CA ALA A 68 13.32 2.12 -13.73
C ALA A 68 12.94 3.61 -13.63
N ILE A 69 13.69 4.41 -12.85
CA ILE A 69 13.53 5.87 -12.78
C ILE A 69 13.76 6.49 -14.17
N SER A 70 14.89 6.18 -14.82
CA SER A 70 15.27 6.74 -16.13
C SER A 70 14.22 6.45 -17.21
N GLU A 71 13.69 5.22 -17.25
CA GLU A 71 12.67 4.83 -18.23
C GLU A 71 11.32 5.54 -18.01
N VAL A 72 10.90 5.73 -16.75
CA VAL A 72 9.71 6.53 -16.46
C VAL A 72 9.94 7.99 -16.83
N SER A 73 11.08 8.59 -16.46
CA SER A 73 11.43 9.97 -16.81
C SER A 73 11.45 10.21 -18.31
N ARG A 74 11.91 9.22 -19.10
CA ARG A 74 11.96 9.30 -20.56
C ARG A 74 10.56 9.37 -21.20
N VAL A 75 9.58 8.64 -20.66
CA VAL A 75 8.22 8.59 -21.25
C VAL A 75 7.24 9.58 -20.62
N LYS A 76 7.56 10.11 -19.44
CA LYS A 76 6.74 11.05 -18.67
C LYS A 76 6.31 12.32 -19.43
N PRO A 77 7.16 12.95 -20.30
CA PRO A 77 6.75 14.12 -21.07
C PRO A 77 5.48 13.92 -21.89
N ASP A 78 5.24 12.69 -22.37
CA ASP A 78 4.12 12.32 -23.24
C ASP A 78 2.83 11.98 -22.47
N PHE A 79 2.85 12.02 -21.13
CA PHE A 79 1.67 11.74 -20.32
C PHE A 79 0.69 12.91 -20.37
N THR A 80 -0.55 12.65 -20.80
CA THR A 80 -1.67 13.58 -20.67
C THR A 80 -2.56 13.20 -19.48
N GLU A 81 -3.40 14.11 -19.03
CA GLU A 81 -4.35 13.86 -17.95
C GLU A 81 -5.31 12.71 -18.30
N GLU A 82 -5.79 12.66 -19.54
CA GLU A 82 -6.69 11.61 -20.03
C GLU A 82 -5.99 10.23 -20.06
N ASP A 83 -4.74 10.17 -20.55
CA ASP A 83 -3.93 8.95 -20.56
C ASP A 83 -3.69 8.43 -19.14
N ILE A 84 -3.36 9.32 -18.20
CA ILE A 84 -3.17 8.97 -16.81
C ILE A 84 -4.48 8.49 -16.19
N ALA A 85 -5.60 9.18 -16.43
CA ALA A 85 -6.91 8.78 -15.91
C ALA A 85 -7.34 7.40 -16.40
N GLU A 86 -7.13 7.08 -17.68
CA GLU A 86 -7.43 5.76 -18.25
C GLU A 86 -6.59 4.66 -17.57
N ARG A 87 -5.26 4.84 -17.48
CA ARG A 87 -4.34 3.86 -16.89
C ARG A 87 -4.59 3.66 -15.40
N ALA A 88 -4.81 4.75 -14.67
CA ALA A 88 -5.20 4.74 -13.26
C ALA A 88 -6.53 3.99 -13.06
N GLY A 89 -7.54 4.25 -13.89
CA GLY A 89 -8.83 3.55 -13.87
C GLY A 89 -8.69 2.04 -14.13
N ARG A 90 -7.80 1.62 -15.04
CA ARG A 90 -7.49 0.19 -15.25
C ARG A 90 -6.89 -0.45 -14.00
N THR A 91 -6.04 0.27 -13.29
CA THR A 91 -5.41 -0.23 -12.05
C THR A 91 -6.41 -0.22 -10.88
N LEU A 92 -7.20 0.82 -10.72
CA LEU A 92 -8.29 0.88 -9.74
C LEU A 92 -9.28 -0.29 -9.92
N ARG A 93 -9.64 -0.60 -11.18
CA ARG A 93 -10.48 -1.78 -11.47
C ARG A 93 -9.84 -3.06 -10.96
N LYS A 94 -8.53 -3.26 -11.16
CA LYS A 94 -7.80 -4.44 -10.65
C LYS A 94 -7.87 -4.52 -9.12
N CYS A 95 -7.62 -3.42 -8.43
CA CYS A 95 -7.71 -3.35 -6.97
C CYS A 95 -9.13 -3.67 -6.47
N VAL A 96 -10.15 -3.03 -7.06
CA VAL A 96 -11.56 -3.23 -6.67
C VAL A 96 -12.01 -4.69 -6.85
N VAL A 97 -11.71 -5.33 -8.00
CA VAL A 97 -12.11 -6.73 -8.23
C VAL A 97 -11.37 -7.72 -7.32
N ASN A 98 -10.28 -7.29 -6.70
CA ASN A 98 -9.55 -8.02 -5.69
C ASN A 98 -9.88 -7.59 -4.24
N GLY A 99 -10.99 -6.86 -4.04
CA GLY A 99 -11.56 -6.59 -2.72
C GLY A 99 -10.97 -5.37 -2.00
N THR A 100 -10.16 -4.54 -2.66
CA THR A 100 -9.63 -3.30 -2.08
C THR A 100 -10.73 -2.24 -2.02
N THR A 101 -10.90 -1.61 -0.84
CA THR A 101 -11.90 -0.56 -0.58
C THR A 101 -11.30 0.77 -0.16
N ARG A 102 -10.00 0.78 0.19
CA ARG A 102 -9.24 1.96 0.59
C ARG A 102 -7.86 1.93 -0.08
N ILE A 103 -7.40 3.08 -0.57
CA ILE A 103 -6.11 3.22 -1.27
C ILE A 103 -5.42 4.51 -0.82
N ARG A 104 -4.11 4.46 -0.60
CA ARG A 104 -3.19 5.59 -0.66
C ARG A 104 -2.37 5.45 -1.95
N THR A 105 -2.50 6.42 -2.86
CA THR A 105 -1.69 6.45 -4.08
C THR A 105 -0.63 7.53 -4.00
N HIS A 106 0.59 7.18 -4.36
CA HIS A 106 1.69 8.14 -4.52
C HIS A 106 1.65 8.70 -5.92
N VAL A 107 1.73 10.03 -6.03
CA VAL A 107 1.71 10.77 -7.30
C VAL A 107 2.95 11.64 -7.38
N GLU A 108 3.69 11.47 -8.47
CA GLU A 108 4.89 12.28 -8.75
C GLU A 108 4.51 13.69 -9.16
N VAL A 109 5.29 14.65 -8.66
CA VAL A 109 5.31 16.02 -9.16
C VAL A 109 6.75 16.50 -9.34
N ASP A 110 7.00 17.09 -10.49
CA ASP A 110 8.25 17.72 -10.89
C ASP A 110 8.00 18.67 -12.07
N PRO A 111 8.98 19.51 -12.48
CA PRO A 111 8.79 20.44 -13.58
C PRO A 111 8.44 19.83 -14.94
N VAL A 112 8.72 18.53 -15.16
CA VAL A 112 8.43 17.84 -16.42
C VAL A 112 6.95 17.45 -16.51
N ILE A 113 6.42 16.82 -15.45
CA ILE A 113 5.01 16.38 -15.39
C ILE A 113 4.09 17.50 -14.92
N GLY A 114 4.59 18.46 -14.12
CA GLY A 114 3.77 19.47 -13.45
C GLY A 114 2.73 18.81 -12.55
N LEU A 115 1.49 19.25 -12.64
CA LEU A 115 0.34 18.68 -11.93
C LEU A 115 -0.50 17.72 -12.78
N ARG A 116 -0.10 17.40 -14.03
CA ARG A 116 -0.89 16.50 -14.90
C ARG A 116 -1.11 15.12 -14.26
N GLY A 117 -0.08 14.60 -13.53
CA GLY A 117 -0.21 13.35 -12.75
C GLY A 117 -1.34 13.43 -11.73
N LEU A 118 -1.37 14.52 -10.97
CA LEU A 118 -2.39 14.77 -9.96
C LEU A 118 -3.80 14.86 -10.58
N GLU A 119 -3.97 15.65 -11.64
CA GLU A 119 -5.27 15.88 -12.28
C GLU A 119 -5.82 14.59 -12.91
N GLY A 120 -4.99 13.85 -13.65
CA GLY A 120 -5.40 12.57 -14.22
C GLY A 120 -5.79 11.52 -13.16
N VAL A 121 -5.03 11.44 -12.06
CA VAL A 121 -5.37 10.53 -10.94
C VAL A 121 -6.65 10.99 -10.24
N LYS A 122 -6.86 12.30 -10.01
CA LYS A 122 -8.12 12.84 -9.44
C LYS A 122 -9.33 12.51 -10.31
N ALA A 123 -9.21 12.61 -11.63
CA ALA A 123 -10.26 12.21 -12.56
C ALA A 123 -10.62 10.72 -12.41
N ALA A 124 -9.62 9.83 -12.38
CA ALA A 124 -9.85 8.40 -12.14
C ALA A 124 -10.49 8.14 -10.76
N ILE A 125 -10.03 8.81 -9.71
CA ILE A 125 -10.62 8.69 -8.36
C ILE A 125 -12.10 9.08 -8.36
N ALA A 126 -12.46 10.16 -9.05
CA ALA A 126 -13.86 10.62 -9.15
C ALA A 126 -14.75 9.55 -9.81
N ASP A 127 -14.28 8.89 -10.85
CA ASP A 127 -15.01 7.83 -11.56
C ASP A 127 -15.16 6.56 -10.72
N TRP A 128 -14.19 6.25 -9.85
CA TRP A 128 -14.17 5.01 -9.06
C TRP A 128 -14.60 5.17 -7.60
N ARG A 129 -14.92 6.39 -7.13
CA ARG A 129 -15.33 6.66 -5.73
C ARG A 129 -16.52 5.83 -5.22
N TRP A 130 -17.32 5.27 -6.13
CA TRP A 130 -18.44 4.40 -5.80
C TRP A 130 -18.01 3.01 -5.29
N ALA A 131 -16.77 2.61 -5.56
CA ALA A 131 -16.24 1.28 -5.24
C ALA A 131 -15.00 1.33 -4.31
N VAL A 132 -14.22 2.41 -4.35
CA VAL A 132 -13.00 2.55 -3.57
C VAL A 132 -12.79 4.01 -3.19
N GLU A 133 -12.31 4.23 -1.97
CA GLU A 133 -11.88 5.56 -1.51
C GLU A 133 -10.37 5.65 -1.61
N THR A 134 -9.89 6.70 -2.25
CA THR A 134 -8.47 6.88 -2.53
C THR A 134 -8.01 8.24 -2.02
N GLU A 135 -6.92 8.26 -1.25
CA GLU A 135 -6.19 9.47 -0.89
C GLU A 135 -4.89 9.58 -1.68
N ILE A 136 -4.41 10.79 -1.89
CA ILE A 136 -3.21 11.09 -2.65
C ILE A 136 -2.09 11.50 -1.70
N CYS A 137 -0.94 10.82 -1.84
CA CYS A 137 0.35 11.21 -1.32
C CYS A 137 1.18 11.82 -2.45
N VAL A 138 1.50 13.09 -2.36
CA VAL A 138 2.36 13.75 -3.36
C VAL A 138 3.83 13.60 -2.98
N PHE A 139 4.71 13.32 -3.96
CA PHE A 139 6.12 13.08 -3.67
C PHE A 139 7.05 13.44 -4.84
N PRO A 140 8.34 13.78 -4.58
CA PRO A 140 9.32 14.23 -5.56
C PRO A 140 10.23 13.07 -6.00
N GLN A 141 9.80 12.21 -6.95
CA GLN A 141 10.55 11.03 -7.39
C GLN A 141 11.99 11.33 -7.84
N GLU A 142 12.20 12.48 -8.47
CA GLU A 142 13.50 12.85 -9.09
C GLU A 142 14.25 13.91 -8.26
N GLY A 143 13.92 14.01 -6.96
CA GLY A 143 14.50 14.94 -6.01
C GLY A 143 13.68 16.22 -5.85
N LEU A 144 13.87 16.87 -4.70
CA LEU A 144 13.18 18.08 -4.29
C LEU A 144 14.12 19.29 -4.36
N LEU A 145 15.25 19.22 -3.66
CA LEU A 145 16.18 20.33 -3.53
C LEU A 145 17.09 20.48 -4.76
N ASN A 146 17.42 19.36 -5.39
CA ASN A 146 18.22 19.31 -6.62
C ASN A 146 17.39 19.50 -7.91
N ASN A 147 16.06 19.66 -7.80
CA ASN A 147 15.15 19.80 -8.93
C ASN A 147 14.29 21.08 -8.78
N PRO A 148 14.82 22.26 -9.17
CA PRO A 148 14.15 23.55 -8.96
C PRO A 148 12.76 23.61 -9.55
N GLY A 149 11.76 24.06 -8.76
CA GLY A 149 10.34 24.13 -9.12
C GLY A 149 9.51 22.98 -8.53
N THR A 150 10.15 21.92 -8.05
CA THR A 150 9.43 20.78 -7.43
C THR A 150 8.80 21.15 -6.10
N ASP A 151 9.45 21.98 -5.28
CA ASP A 151 8.89 22.44 -3.99
C ASP A 151 7.55 23.17 -4.18
N GLU A 152 7.50 24.09 -5.11
CA GLU A 152 6.30 24.86 -5.42
C GLU A 152 5.16 23.97 -5.95
N LEU A 153 5.51 22.93 -6.72
CA LEU A 153 4.53 21.95 -7.22
C LEU A 153 4.02 21.04 -6.10
N MET A 154 4.88 20.59 -5.18
CA MET A 154 4.48 19.86 -3.98
C MET A 154 3.48 20.67 -3.14
N VAL A 155 3.79 21.95 -2.86
CA VAL A 155 2.93 22.87 -2.15
C VAL A 155 1.60 23.10 -2.90
N ALA A 156 1.66 23.25 -4.23
CA ALA A 156 0.45 23.40 -5.05
C ALA A 156 -0.45 22.15 -4.97
N ALA A 157 0.11 20.95 -5.04
CA ALA A 157 -0.61 19.70 -4.92
C ALA A 157 -1.27 19.51 -3.53
N LEU A 158 -0.59 19.92 -2.45
CA LEU A 158 -1.13 19.91 -1.10
C LEU A 158 -2.30 20.90 -0.96
N LYS A 159 -2.19 22.10 -1.53
CA LYS A 159 -3.29 23.08 -1.60
C LYS A 159 -4.48 22.57 -2.40
N ASP A 160 -4.23 21.74 -3.40
CA ASP A 160 -5.26 21.15 -4.29
C ASP A 160 -5.81 19.82 -3.76
N GLY A 161 -5.53 19.48 -2.50
CA GLY A 161 -6.24 18.43 -1.76
C GLY A 161 -5.49 17.11 -1.60
N ALA A 162 -4.19 17.02 -1.93
CA ALA A 162 -3.39 15.90 -1.49
C ALA A 162 -3.39 15.83 0.05
N ARG A 163 -3.53 14.61 0.60
CA ARG A 163 -3.73 14.38 2.04
C ARG A 163 -2.54 13.75 2.74
N CYS A 164 -1.49 13.49 1.99
CA CYS A 164 -0.24 12.92 2.46
C CYS A 164 0.91 13.53 1.66
N VAL A 165 2.08 13.66 2.26
CA VAL A 165 3.30 14.11 1.61
C VAL A 165 4.38 13.07 1.74
N GLY A 166 5.08 12.78 0.65
CA GLY A 166 6.14 11.78 0.57
C GLY A 166 7.50 12.36 0.25
N ALA A 167 8.51 11.49 0.29
CA ALA A 167 9.88 11.78 -0.06
C ALA A 167 10.54 10.60 -0.77
N THR A 168 11.66 10.89 -1.45
CA THR A 168 12.62 9.95 -2.01
C THR A 168 14.03 10.44 -1.75
N PRO A 169 14.51 10.46 -0.49
CA PRO A 169 15.77 11.14 -0.12
C PRO A 169 16.97 10.63 -0.91
N TYR A 170 16.97 9.35 -1.30
CA TYR A 170 18.06 8.72 -2.07
C TYR A 170 18.21 9.26 -3.51
N THR A 171 17.27 10.09 -3.99
CA THR A 171 17.39 10.78 -5.30
C THR A 171 17.82 12.24 -5.18
N ASP A 172 17.95 12.74 -3.95
CA ASP A 172 18.37 14.12 -3.71
C ASP A 172 19.88 14.23 -3.38
N THR A 173 20.45 15.41 -3.61
CA THR A 173 21.82 15.73 -3.23
C THR A 173 21.97 16.03 -1.74
N ASP A 174 20.88 16.38 -1.06
CA ASP A 174 20.77 16.54 0.39
C ASP A 174 19.57 15.76 0.93
N PRO A 175 19.75 14.46 1.22
CA PRO A 175 18.68 13.61 1.77
C PRO A 175 18.03 14.16 3.03
N ASN A 176 18.84 14.70 3.96
CA ASN A 176 18.33 15.27 5.21
C ASN A 176 17.51 16.53 4.97
N GLY A 177 17.98 17.41 4.08
CA GLY A 177 17.24 18.62 3.71
C GLY A 177 15.90 18.31 3.04
N GLN A 178 15.83 17.26 2.21
CA GLN A 178 14.54 16.79 1.65
C GLN A 178 13.59 16.31 2.75
N ILE A 179 14.09 15.52 3.70
CA ILE A 179 13.29 15.05 4.85
C ILE A 179 12.79 16.23 5.68
N ASP A 180 13.67 17.19 6.01
CA ASP A 180 13.30 18.40 6.76
C ASP A 180 12.15 19.15 6.07
N ARG A 181 12.28 19.38 4.76
CA ARG A 181 11.25 20.08 3.99
C ARG A 181 9.91 19.36 3.97
N VAL A 182 9.93 18.04 3.88
CA VAL A 182 8.72 17.22 3.92
C VAL A 182 8.02 17.30 5.30
N PHE A 183 8.77 17.30 6.41
CA PHE A 183 8.20 17.52 7.73
C PHE A 183 7.62 18.93 7.89
N GLU A 184 8.26 19.96 7.32
CA GLU A 184 7.72 21.33 7.29
C GLU A 184 6.38 21.38 6.55
N MET A 185 6.31 20.77 5.34
CA MET A 185 5.07 20.68 4.56
C MET A 185 3.99 19.92 5.33
N ALA A 186 4.33 18.78 5.93
CA ALA A 186 3.39 18.00 6.71
C ALA A 186 2.77 18.80 7.86
N ARG A 187 3.58 19.59 8.57
CA ARG A 187 3.13 20.49 9.64
C ARG A 187 2.29 21.65 9.10
N GLU A 188 2.71 22.28 7.99
CA GLU A 188 2.00 23.42 7.39
C GLU A 188 0.59 23.04 6.94
N PHE A 189 0.44 21.86 6.34
CA PHE A 189 -0.83 21.37 5.78
C PHE A 189 -1.57 20.40 6.69
N ASP A 190 -1.03 20.06 7.85
CA ASP A 190 -1.58 19.07 8.80
C ASP A 190 -1.88 17.72 8.13
N VAL A 191 -0.93 17.17 7.38
CA VAL A 191 -1.06 15.91 6.63
C VAL A 191 -0.10 14.85 7.15
N ASP A 192 -0.40 13.57 6.86
CA ASP A 192 0.48 12.46 7.17
C ASP A 192 1.69 12.42 6.22
N ILE A 193 2.73 11.70 6.61
CA ILE A 193 3.96 11.50 5.83
C ILE A 193 4.06 10.04 5.39
N ASP A 194 4.44 9.78 4.12
CA ASP A 194 4.71 8.44 3.61
C ASP A 194 5.87 8.48 2.61
N MET A 195 7.06 8.07 3.05
CA MET A 195 8.32 8.21 2.32
C MET A 195 8.77 6.91 1.69
N HIS A 196 9.33 6.96 0.47
CA HIS A 196 10.20 5.92 -0.06
C HIS A 196 11.57 6.07 0.60
N LEU A 197 12.01 5.09 1.35
CA LEU A 197 13.19 5.25 2.19
C LEU A 197 14.11 4.02 2.14
N ASP A 198 15.42 4.25 2.26
CA ASP A 198 16.41 3.17 2.44
C ASP A 198 16.28 2.05 1.39
N PHE A 199 16.06 2.42 0.11
CA PHE A 199 15.74 1.52 -1.00
C PHE A 199 17.01 0.99 -1.68
N SER A 200 17.84 0.29 -0.92
CA SER A 200 19.04 -0.44 -1.36
C SER A 200 19.41 -1.50 -0.32
N THR A 201 20.51 -2.24 -0.52
CA THR A 201 21.08 -3.17 0.47
C THR A 201 22.35 -2.61 1.12
N ASP A 202 22.79 -1.41 0.74
CA ASP A 202 23.98 -0.76 1.31
C ASP A 202 23.66 -0.12 2.67
N LEU A 203 24.38 -0.55 3.70
CA LEU A 203 24.23 -0.09 5.09
C LEU A 203 25.17 1.08 5.46
N SER A 204 25.88 1.67 4.52
CA SER A 204 26.84 2.78 4.79
C SER A 204 26.13 4.02 5.36
N SER A 205 24.86 4.22 5.05
CA SER A 205 23.95 5.20 5.64
C SER A 205 22.57 4.59 5.84
N VAL A 206 21.79 5.08 6.81
CA VAL A 206 20.40 4.67 7.04
C VAL A 206 19.58 5.91 7.38
N ASP A 207 18.75 6.35 6.44
CA ASP A 207 17.97 7.58 6.57
C ASP A 207 16.83 7.47 7.59
N ALA A 208 16.41 6.25 7.92
CA ALA A 208 15.44 5.98 8.98
C ALA A 208 15.85 6.57 10.35
N ASP A 209 17.17 6.66 10.64
CA ASP A 209 17.66 7.34 11.84
C ASP A 209 17.26 8.83 11.88
N TYR A 210 17.38 9.48 10.74
CA TYR A 210 17.01 10.90 10.62
C TYR A 210 15.50 11.08 10.71
N VAL A 211 14.73 10.23 10.02
CA VAL A 211 13.26 10.26 10.05
C VAL A 211 12.72 10.05 11.46
N MET A 212 13.23 9.05 12.22
CA MET A 212 12.80 8.85 13.62
C MET A 212 13.06 10.08 14.48
N ARG A 213 14.26 10.69 14.36
CA ARG A 213 14.59 11.91 15.10
C ARG A 213 13.65 13.06 14.76
N LYS A 214 13.34 13.27 13.48
CA LYS A 214 12.42 14.32 13.04
C LYS A 214 10.97 14.03 13.47
N THR A 215 10.58 12.76 13.49
CA THR A 215 9.27 12.34 13.99
C THR A 215 9.08 12.73 15.46
N ASP A 216 10.11 12.51 16.27
CA ASP A 216 10.11 12.90 17.69
C ASP A 216 10.13 14.43 17.84
N GLU A 217 10.99 15.13 17.09
CA GLU A 217 11.13 16.60 17.11
C GLU A 217 9.82 17.31 16.78
N TYR A 218 9.09 16.82 15.78
CA TYR A 218 7.82 17.41 15.34
C TYR A 218 6.60 16.85 16.09
N GLY A 219 6.76 15.81 16.92
CA GLY A 219 5.65 15.13 17.59
C GLY A 219 4.71 14.41 16.60
N TRP A 220 5.24 13.90 15.49
CA TRP A 220 4.47 13.28 14.38
C TRP A 220 4.30 11.77 14.51
N GLY A 221 4.60 11.17 15.67
CA GLY A 221 4.42 9.74 15.93
C GLY A 221 3.01 9.26 15.60
N GLY A 222 2.91 8.14 14.87
CA GLY A 222 1.65 7.60 14.36
C GLY A 222 1.14 8.23 13.06
N ARG A 223 1.85 9.23 12.51
CA ARG A 223 1.52 9.92 11.26
C ARG A 223 2.64 9.82 10.20
N VAL A 224 3.68 9.02 10.46
CA VAL A 224 4.81 8.79 9.57
C VAL A 224 4.88 7.33 9.18
N ALA A 225 4.91 7.06 7.88
CA ALA A 225 5.20 5.77 7.30
C ALA A 225 6.45 5.83 6.43
N ILE A 226 7.22 4.74 6.39
CA ILE A 226 8.37 4.57 5.52
C ILE A 226 8.21 3.31 4.69
N GLY A 227 8.36 3.44 3.38
CA GLY A 227 8.19 2.35 2.41
C GLY A 227 9.51 1.76 1.95
N HIS A 228 9.50 0.50 1.50
CA HIS A 228 10.63 -0.32 1.08
C HIS A 228 11.55 -0.71 2.23
N VAL A 229 12.36 0.22 2.69
CA VAL A 229 13.40 0.05 3.72
C VAL A 229 14.24 -1.23 3.51
N SER A 230 14.58 -1.50 2.25
CA SER A 230 15.26 -2.75 1.85
C SER A 230 16.60 -2.96 2.55
N LYS A 231 17.24 -1.87 3.01
CA LYS A 231 18.45 -1.93 3.84
C LYS A 231 18.26 -2.80 5.08
N PHE A 232 17.07 -2.82 5.67
CA PHE A 232 16.81 -3.62 6.87
C PHE A 232 16.86 -5.12 6.61
N SER A 233 16.68 -5.56 5.36
CA SER A 233 16.84 -6.95 4.98
C SER A 233 18.30 -7.43 5.03
N ALA A 234 19.26 -6.49 4.96
CA ALA A 234 20.70 -6.75 5.02
C ALA A 234 21.31 -6.55 6.41
N MET A 235 20.53 -6.04 7.38
CA MET A 235 21.03 -5.77 8.73
C MET A 235 21.32 -7.06 9.51
N PRO A 236 22.43 -7.12 10.29
CA PRO A 236 22.62 -8.13 11.32
C PRO A 236 21.44 -8.15 12.32
N PRO A 237 21.08 -9.31 12.89
CA PRO A 237 19.89 -9.44 13.75
C PRO A 237 19.80 -8.40 14.88
N ALA A 238 20.89 -8.16 15.60
CA ALA A 238 20.91 -7.23 16.72
C ALA A 238 20.67 -5.77 16.29
N GLN A 239 21.20 -5.38 15.11
CA GLN A 239 20.95 -4.07 14.52
C GLN A 239 19.50 -3.93 14.08
N PHE A 240 18.97 -4.95 13.40
CA PHE A 240 17.56 -4.99 12.98
C PHE A 240 16.59 -4.84 14.16
N GLU A 241 16.82 -5.60 15.24
CA GLU A 241 16.01 -5.52 16.46
C GLU A 241 16.08 -4.13 17.13
N ASP A 242 17.26 -3.49 17.10
CA ASP A 242 17.40 -2.13 17.62
C ASP A 242 16.57 -1.14 16.82
N TYR A 243 16.65 -1.18 15.49
CA TYR A 243 15.82 -0.35 14.64
C TYR A 243 14.33 -0.62 14.84
N ALA A 244 13.91 -1.88 14.97
CA ALA A 244 12.51 -2.22 15.21
C ALA A 244 11.98 -1.59 16.51
N ARG A 245 12.76 -1.66 17.63
CA ARG A 245 12.37 -1.01 18.90
C ARG A 245 12.29 0.50 18.76
N ARG A 246 13.24 1.13 18.08
CA ARG A 246 13.28 2.59 17.90
C ARG A 246 12.15 3.08 17.01
N LEU A 247 11.83 2.39 15.92
CA LEU A 247 10.67 2.68 15.06
C LEU A 247 9.36 2.60 15.85
N ALA A 248 9.19 1.56 16.67
CA ALA A 248 8.02 1.42 17.52
C ALA A 248 7.90 2.58 18.54
N THR A 249 9.02 2.98 19.13
CA THR A 249 9.07 4.08 20.10
C THR A 249 8.74 5.42 19.46
N ALA A 250 9.30 5.71 18.29
CA ALA A 250 9.02 6.92 17.53
C ALA A 250 7.61 6.94 16.89
N GLY A 251 6.94 5.78 16.86
CA GLY A 251 5.62 5.66 16.21
C GLY A 251 5.70 5.74 14.69
N VAL A 252 6.81 5.31 14.09
CA VAL A 252 6.99 5.25 12.63
C VAL A 252 6.51 3.90 12.12
N ALA A 253 5.61 3.90 11.14
CA ALA A 253 5.09 2.71 10.50
C ALA A 253 5.96 2.26 9.30
N VAL A 254 5.91 0.98 8.95
CA VAL A 254 6.70 0.42 7.84
C VAL A 254 5.79 -0.27 6.83
N THR A 255 5.93 0.09 5.56
CA THR A 255 5.29 -0.57 4.41
C THR A 255 6.31 -1.37 3.61
N VAL A 256 6.10 -2.66 3.43
CA VAL A 256 6.89 -3.50 2.53
C VAL A 256 6.13 -3.75 1.23
N LEU A 257 6.86 -3.77 0.15
CA LEU A 257 6.38 -3.78 -1.22
C LEU A 257 6.93 -5.03 -1.95
N PRO A 258 6.48 -6.24 -1.56
CA PRO A 258 7.22 -7.48 -1.81
C PRO A 258 7.55 -7.73 -3.28
N SER A 259 6.64 -7.37 -4.20
CA SER A 259 6.84 -7.58 -5.63
C SER A 259 7.91 -6.67 -6.21
N THR A 260 7.92 -5.40 -5.80
CA THR A 260 8.88 -4.39 -6.26
C THR A 260 10.25 -4.62 -5.64
N ASP A 261 10.29 -4.81 -4.31
CA ASP A 261 11.54 -4.99 -3.57
C ASP A 261 12.29 -6.24 -4.07
N LEU A 262 11.56 -7.36 -4.22
CA LEU A 262 12.15 -8.60 -4.73
C LEU A 262 12.64 -8.46 -6.19
N PHE A 263 11.92 -7.70 -7.03
CA PHE A 263 12.27 -7.53 -8.42
C PHE A 263 13.51 -6.63 -8.62
N LEU A 264 13.62 -5.54 -7.85
CA LEU A 264 14.66 -4.52 -8.06
C LEU A 264 15.94 -4.74 -7.26
N MET A 265 15.88 -5.46 -6.13
CA MET A 265 17.04 -5.64 -5.26
C MET A 265 17.95 -6.79 -5.72
N GLY A 266 19.24 -6.68 -5.34
CA GLY A 266 20.25 -7.73 -5.56
C GLY A 266 20.73 -7.88 -6.99
N ARG A 267 20.48 -6.90 -7.86
CA ARG A 267 20.84 -6.93 -9.29
C ARG A 267 22.34 -6.96 -9.53
N GLU A 268 23.13 -6.57 -8.54
CA GLU A 268 24.60 -6.59 -8.53
C GLU A 268 25.18 -8.00 -8.26
N HIS A 269 24.33 -8.99 -7.98
CA HIS A 269 24.74 -10.36 -7.66
C HIS A 269 24.31 -11.37 -8.73
N ASP A 270 25.25 -12.22 -9.17
CA ASP A 270 25.00 -13.32 -10.11
C ASP A 270 24.59 -14.63 -9.39
N TYR A 271 24.88 -14.75 -8.10
CA TYR A 271 24.55 -15.92 -7.25
C TYR A 271 24.30 -15.49 -5.82
N SER A 272 23.60 -16.32 -5.04
CA SER A 272 23.20 -16.02 -3.65
C SER A 272 22.54 -14.65 -3.51
N VAL A 273 21.69 -14.32 -4.47
CA VAL A 273 21.07 -12.99 -4.60
C VAL A 273 20.28 -12.63 -3.35
N PRO A 274 20.58 -11.48 -2.70
CA PRO A 274 19.78 -10.98 -1.59
C PRO A 274 18.33 -10.76 -2.02
N ARG A 275 17.37 -11.13 -1.17
CA ARG A 275 15.93 -10.95 -1.47
C ARG A 275 15.48 -9.49 -1.41
N GLY A 276 16.16 -8.64 -0.66
CA GLY A 276 15.88 -7.22 -0.53
C GLY A 276 14.55 -6.87 0.16
N VAL A 277 13.84 -7.87 0.67
CA VAL A 277 12.51 -7.71 1.29
C VAL A 277 12.65 -7.71 2.80
N THR A 278 12.29 -6.61 3.43
CA THR A 278 12.43 -6.40 4.88
C THR A 278 11.52 -7.36 5.66
N PRO A 279 12.05 -8.06 6.71
CA PRO A 279 11.29 -9.04 7.47
C PRO A 279 10.37 -8.39 8.51
N VAL A 280 9.37 -7.59 8.05
CA VAL A 280 8.46 -6.82 8.93
C VAL A 280 7.62 -7.68 9.88
N HIS A 281 7.43 -8.97 9.61
CA HIS A 281 6.79 -9.89 10.56
C HIS A 281 7.54 -9.96 11.90
N LYS A 282 8.88 -9.77 11.91
CA LYS A 282 9.68 -9.66 13.13
C LYS A 282 9.51 -8.30 13.79
N MET A 283 9.30 -7.23 13.02
CA MET A 283 9.03 -5.89 13.59
C MET A 283 7.70 -5.83 14.34
N LEU A 284 6.71 -6.66 13.97
CA LEU A 284 5.44 -6.77 14.68
C LEU A 284 5.63 -7.17 16.16
N GLU A 285 6.65 -8.00 16.45
CA GLU A 285 6.98 -8.45 17.81
C GLU A 285 7.45 -7.30 18.71
N HIS A 286 7.95 -6.21 18.12
CA HIS A 286 8.36 -4.98 18.78
C HIS A 286 7.28 -3.91 18.81
N GLY A 287 6.11 -4.16 18.21
CA GLY A 287 4.98 -3.23 18.20
C GLY A 287 4.96 -2.24 17.04
N VAL A 288 5.84 -2.38 16.05
CA VAL A 288 5.81 -1.55 14.83
C VAL A 288 4.52 -1.81 14.06
N THR A 289 3.85 -0.76 13.60
CA THR A 289 2.74 -0.90 12.65
C THR A 289 3.31 -1.18 11.27
N CYS A 290 2.96 -2.34 10.70
CA CYS A 290 3.48 -2.75 9.39
C CYS A 290 2.34 -3.04 8.41
N SER A 291 2.58 -2.79 7.13
CA SER A 291 1.68 -3.14 6.02
C SER A 291 2.42 -3.80 4.86
N LEU A 292 1.66 -4.49 4.01
CA LEU A 292 2.10 -5.04 2.73
C LEU A 292 1.28 -4.40 1.63
N SER A 293 1.92 -3.94 0.56
CA SER A 293 1.26 -3.21 -0.51
C SER A 293 1.79 -3.58 -1.89
N THR A 294 1.08 -3.14 -2.92
CA THR A 294 1.35 -3.50 -4.32
C THR A 294 2.51 -2.69 -4.90
N ASN A 295 2.62 -1.41 -4.55
CA ASN A 295 3.51 -0.40 -5.09
C ASN A 295 3.22 -0.10 -6.57
N ASN A 296 3.77 -0.88 -7.49
CA ASN A 296 3.72 -0.64 -8.92
C ASN A 296 2.95 -1.76 -9.66
N VAL A 297 2.34 -1.42 -10.80
CA VAL A 297 1.59 -2.33 -11.64
C VAL A 297 1.95 -2.10 -13.11
N LEU A 298 2.61 -3.09 -13.74
CA LEU A 298 2.93 -3.09 -15.16
C LEU A 298 3.69 -1.83 -15.61
N ASN A 299 4.79 -1.54 -14.91
CA ASN A 299 5.74 -0.47 -15.24
C ASN A 299 7.18 -0.95 -15.00
N PRO A 300 8.23 -0.15 -15.27
CA PRO A 300 9.63 -0.57 -15.09
C PRO A 300 10.02 -0.95 -13.67
N PHE A 301 9.37 -0.37 -12.65
CA PHE A 301 9.64 -0.74 -11.25
C PHE A 301 9.06 -2.11 -10.89
N THR A 302 7.94 -2.50 -11.51
CA THR A 302 7.32 -3.83 -11.33
C THR A 302 6.58 -4.21 -12.60
N PRO A 303 7.16 -5.08 -13.45
CA PRO A 303 6.55 -5.48 -14.73
C PRO A 303 5.36 -6.43 -14.57
N PHE A 304 4.93 -6.69 -13.35
CA PHE A 304 3.85 -7.56 -12.96
C PHE A 304 2.74 -6.79 -12.26
N GLY A 305 1.64 -7.44 -11.91
CA GLY A 305 0.66 -6.93 -10.98
C GLY A 305 -0.77 -7.00 -11.47
N ASP A 306 -1.62 -7.44 -10.56
CA ASP A 306 -3.07 -7.57 -10.72
C ASP A 306 -3.84 -6.77 -9.65
N GLY A 307 -3.15 -6.04 -8.76
CA GLY A 307 -3.74 -5.31 -7.65
C GLY A 307 -4.30 -6.20 -6.52
N SER A 308 -3.85 -7.46 -6.43
CA SER A 308 -4.28 -8.39 -5.39
C SER A 308 -3.40 -8.30 -4.15
N LEU A 309 -3.96 -7.82 -3.04
CA LEU A 309 -3.27 -7.76 -1.75
C LEU A 309 -3.11 -9.14 -1.10
N ILE A 310 -4.00 -10.10 -1.36
CA ILE A 310 -3.79 -11.50 -0.96
C ILE A 310 -2.55 -12.07 -1.63
N ARG A 311 -2.32 -11.76 -2.92
CA ARG A 311 -1.10 -12.16 -3.62
C ARG A 311 0.14 -11.51 -3.00
N MET A 312 0.05 -10.25 -2.57
CA MET A 312 1.17 -9.58 -1.87
C MET A 312 1.46 -10.25 -0.53
N ALA A 313 0.43 -10.59 0.25
CA ALA A 313 0.57 -11.31 1.51
C ALA A 313 1.18 -12.70 1.31
N ASN A 314 0.75 -13.47 0.30
CA ASN A 314 1.30 -14.77 -0.04
C ASN A 314 2.74 -14.67 -0.53
N LEU A 315 3.05 -13.74 -1.46
CA LEU A 315 4.41 -13.53 -1.96
C LEU A 315 5.36 -13.19 -0.81
N TYR A 316 4.94 -12.28 0.08
CA TYR A 316 5.71 -11.94 1.26
C TYR A 316 5.96 -13.16 2.15
N ALA A 317 4.94 -13.96 2.43
CA ALA A 317 5.07 -15.19 3.22
C ALA A 317 6.09 -16.16 2.61
N ASN A 318 6.07 -16.33 1.28
CA ASN A 318 7.05 -17.17 0.56
C ASN A 318 8.47 -16.61 0.68
N VAL A 319 8.66 -15.32 0.42
CA VAL A 319 9.97 -14.66 0.48
C VAL A 319 10.54 -14.67 1.89
N ALA A 320 9.71 -14.41 2.90
CA ALA A 320 10.08 -14.38 4.31
C ALA A 320 10.11 -15.78 4.96
N GLN A 321 9.80 -16.86 4.19
CA GLN A 321 9.77 -18.27 4.63
C GLN A 321 8.82 -18.48 5.83
N ILE A 322 7.63 -17.86 5.76
CA ILE A 322 6.57 -17.93 6.77
C ILE A 322 5.66 -19.11 6.44
N GLY A 323 5.52 -20.07 7.39
CA GLY A 323 4.60 -21.21 7.29
C GLY A 323 3.76 -21.44 8.54
N ARG A 324 3.97 -20.65 9.61
CA ARG A 324 3.20 -20.78 10.85
C ARG A 324 1.85 -20.08 10.71
N THR A 325 0.79 -20.72 11.15
CA THR A 325 -0.61 -20.23 11.09
C THR A 325 -0.74 -18.79 11.59
N GLU A 326 -0.19 -18.49 12.78
CA GLU A 326 -0.31 -17.14 13.37
C GLU A 326 0.40 -16.06 12.54
N MET A 327 1.51 -16.42 11.90
CA MET A 327 2.23 -15.48 11.03
C MET A 327 1.52 -15.28 9.69
N LEU A 328 0.86 -16.31 9.14
CA LEU A 328 0.02 -16.16 7.94
C LEU A 328 -1.19 -15.28 8.22
N LYS A 329 -1.83 -15.41 9.39
CA LYS A 329 -2.87 -14.48 9.85
C LYS A 329 -2.35 -13.05 9.96
N ALA A 330 -1.14 -12.87 10.50
CA ALA A 330 -0.50 -11.56 10.57
C ALA A 330 -0.25 -10.95 9.18
N CYS A 331 0.08 -11.78 8.16
CA CYS A 331 0.18 -11.32 6.77
C CYS A 331 -1.17 -10.79 6.24
N LEU A 332 -2.29 -11.45 6.58
CA LEU A 332 -3.62 -10.96 6.24
C LEU A 332 -3.96 -9.65 6.98
N GLU A 333 -3.56 -9.53 8.25
CA GLU A 333 -3.72 -8.29 8.99
C GLU A 333 -2.93 -7.13 8.39
N MET A 334 -1.75 -7.38 7.81
CA MET A 334 -0.91 -6.38 7.15
C MET A 334 -1.48 -5.87 5.82
N VAL A 335 -2.58 -6.43 5.32
CA VAL A 335 -3.35 -5.92 4.17
C VAL A 335 -4.77 -5.49 4.57
N THR A 336 -5.09 -5.51 5.88
CA THR A 336 -6.39 -5.14 6.44
C THR A 336 -6.23 -4.19 7.64
N SER A 337 -6.37 -4.70 8.86
CA SER A 337 -6.44 -3.89 10.08
C SER A 337 -5.16 -3.12 10.40
N ARG A 338 -3.98 -3.68 10.12
CA ARG A 338 -2.71 -2.99 10.33
C ARG A 338 -2.48 -1.89 9.29
N SER A 339 -2.83 -2.14 8.03
CA SER A 339 -2.84 -1.13 6.96
C SER A 339 -3.81 0.01 7.28
N ALA A 340 -5.00 -0.31 7.79
CA ALA A 340 -5.97 0.70 8.21
C ALA A 340 -5.46 1.56 9.38
N ARG A 341 -4.71 0.96 10.32
CA ARG A 341 -4.05 1.70 11.41
C ARG A 341 -2.98 2.63 10.89
N LEU A 342 -2.14 2.16 9.94
CA LEU A 342 -1.11 2.98 9.30
C LEU A 342 -1.71 4.22 8.62
N MET A 343 -2.83 4.08 7.93
CA MET A 343 -3.53 5.18 7.27
C MET A 343 -4.47 5.97 8.21
N ASN A 344 -4.43 5.73 9.51
CA ASN A 344 -5.27 6.41 10.50
C ASN A 344 -6.79 6.33 10.21
N LEU A 345 -7.28 5.24 9.58
CA LEU A 345 -8.69 5.06 9.21
C LEU A 345 -9.55 4.80 10.45
N LYS A 346 -10.28 5.84 10.90
CA LYS A 346 -11.13 5.76 12.10
C LYS A 346 -12.40 4.94 11.87
N ASP A 347 -12.91 4.91 10.65
CA ASP A 347 -14.17 4.25 10.26
C ASP A 347 -13.90 2.96 9.46
N TYR A 348 -13.11 2.05 10.04
CA TYR A 348 -12.70 0.78 9.43
C TYR A 348 -12.89 -0.39 10.39
N GLY A 349 -13.23 -1.57 9.84
CA GLY A 349 -13.37 -2.83 10.59
C GLY A 349 -14.82 -3.31 10.65
N ILE A 350 -15.00 -4.54 11.17
CA ILE A 350 -16.32 -5.16 11.34
C ILE A 350 -16.78 -4.94 12.79
N SER A 351 -17.49 -3.84 13.01
CA SER A 351 -18.19 -3.55 14.26
C SER A 351 -19.40 -2.64 14.01
N VAL A 352 -20.39 -2.71 14.89
CA VAL A 352 -21.61 -1.90 14.76
C VAL A 352 -21.27 -0.43 14.67
N GLY A 353 -21.89 0.27 13.73
CA GLY A 353 -21.69 1.70 13.44
C GLY A 353 -20.60 2.01 12.40
N LYS A 354 -19.71 1.07 12.08
CA LYS A 354 -18.68 1.26 11.04
C LYS A 354 -19.27 1.19 9.63
N THR A 355 -18.63 1.84 8.68
CA THR A 355 -18.98 1.71 7.25
C THR A 355 -18.85 0.25 6.81
N ALA A 356 -19.85 -0.25 6.09
CA ALA A 356 -19.89 -1.61 5.59
C ALA A 356 -19.01 -1.76 4.31
N ASP A 357 -17.71 -1.52 4.47
CA ASP A 357 -16.69 -1.82 3.48
C ASP A 357 -16.19 -3.25 3.75
N LEU A 358 -16.69 -4.22 3.00
CA LEU A 358 -16.56 -5.64 3.33
C LEU A 358 -16.09 -6.44 2.12
N VAL A 359 -15.40 -7.55 2.39
CA VAL A 359 -15.01 -8.55 1.38
C VAL A 359 -15.28 -9.96 1.88
N VAL A 360 -15.83 -10.79 1.02
CA VAL A 360 -16.04 -12.22 1.27
C VAL A 360 -14.99 -13.00 0.50
N ILE A 361 -14.23 -13.83 1.20
CA ILE A 361 -13.14 -14.63 0.64
C ILE A 361 -13.58 -16.09 0.52
N ASP A 362 -13.20 -16.75 -0.57
CA ASP A 362 -13.47 -18.19 -0.79
C ASP A 362 -12.59 -19.08 0.10
N ASN A 363 -12.75 -18.93 1.39
CA ASN A 363 -12.11 -19.73 2.44
C ASN A 363 -12.83 -19.50 3.76
N SER A 364 -12.65 -20.42 4.72
CA SER A 364 -13.17 -20.29 6.09
C SER A 364 -12.08 -19.98 7.13
N ASP A 365 -10.81 -20.07 6.77
CA ASP A 365 -9.67 -19.84 7.65
C ASP A 365 -8.78 -18.70 7.16
N PRO A 366 -8.47 -17.68 8.01
CA PRO A 366 -7.64 -16.52 7.62
C PRO A 366 -6.22 -16.88 7.18
N SER A 367 -5.61 -17.91 7.75
CA SER A 367 -4.27 -18.35 7.37
C SER A 367 -4.27 -19.06 6.02
N MET A 368 -5.30 -19.88 5.80
CA MET A 368 -5.48 -20.58 4.53
C MET A 368 -5.85 -19.63 3.39
N ALA A 369 -6.59 -18.56 3.68
CA ALA A 369 -6.88 -17.51 2.69
C ALA A 369 -5.59 -16.93 2.06
N VAL A 370 -4.52 -16.76 2.86
CA VAL A 370 -3.20 -16.34 2.37
C VAL A 370 -2.47 -17.50 1.70
N ALA A 371 -2.47 -18.69 2.32
CA ALA A 371 -1.71 -19.84 1.83
C ALA A 371 -2.20 -20.32 0.45
N GLU A 372 -3.51 -20.34 0.22
CA GLU A 372 -4.16 -20.84 -1.00
C GLU A 372 -4.42 -19.74 -2.05
N LEU A 373 -4.03 -18.48 -1.79
CA LEU A 373 -4.34 -17.36 -2.68
C LEU A 373 -5.85 -17.21 -2.93
N SER A 374 -6.64 -17.37 -1.87
CA SER A 374 -8.09 -17.41 -1.97
C SER A 374 -8.67 -16.14 -2.57
N GLN A 375 -9.64 -16.30 -3.46
CA GLN A 375 -10.18 -15.20 -4.24
C GLN A 375 -11.32 -14.49 -3.51
N PRO A 376 -11.45 -13.16 -3.62
CA PRO A 376 -12.66 -12.46 -3.23
C PRO A 376 -13.85 -12.91 -4.09
N LEU A 377 -14.93 -13.35 -3.45
CA LEU A 377 -16.19 -13.69 -4.12
C LEU A 377 -17.14 -12.50 -4.19
N TYR A 378 -17.19 -11.72 -3.11
CA TYR A 378 -17.98 -10.50 -3.06
C TYR A 378 -17.15 -9.38 -2.44
N ALA A 379 -17.37 -8.18 -2.92
CA ALA A 379 -16.91 -6.97 -2.25
C ALA A 379 -18.06 -5.96 -2.14
N PHE A 380 -18.02 -5.17 -1.06
CA PHE A 380 -19.00 -4.14 -0.76
C PHE A 380 -18.31 -2.84 -0.37
N LYS A 381 -18.80 -1.73 -0.89
CA LYS A 381 -18.42 -0.38 -0.49
C LYS A 381 -19.64 0.31 0.10
N ALA A 382 -19.58 0.70 1.37
CA ALA A 382 -20.70 1.27 2.11
C ALA A 382 -22.00 0.46 1.93
N GLY A 383 -21.90 -0.87 2.08
CA GLY A 383 -22.99 -1.83 1.93
C GLY A 383 -23.47 -2.07 0.49
N ARG A 384 -23.00 -1.31 -0.49
CA ARG A 384 -23.30 -1.53 -1.90
C ARG A 384 -22.36 -2.60 -2.46
N GLN A 385 -22.90 -3.65 -3.06
CA GLN A 385 -22.11 -4.66 -3.73
C GLN A 385 -21.37 -4.05 -4.94
N THR A 386 -20.03 -4.17 -4.93
CA THR A 386 -19.14 -3.68 -5.99
C THR A 386 -18.59 -4.79 -6.85
N VAL A 387 -18.45 -5.99 -6.27
CA VAL A 387 -17.91 -7.17 -6.95
C VAL A 387 -18.79 -8.39 -6.64
N HIS A 388 -18.97 -9.23 -7.67
CA HIS A 388 -19.43 -10.60 -7.55
C HIS A 388 -18.60 -11.47 -8.50
N ARG A 389 -17.90 -12.44 -7.95
CA ARG A 389 -17.13 -13.45 -8.68
C ARG A 389 -17.81 -14.80 -8.45
N PRO A 390 -18.42 -15.40 -9.46
CA PRO A 390 -19.04 -16.74 -9.31
C PRO A 390 -17.96 -17.79 -9.07
N LEU A 391 -18.32 -18.83 -8.32
CA LEU A 391 -17.45 -19.99 -8.17
C LEU A 391 -17.27 -20.70 -9.51
N PRO A 392 -16.09 -21.31 -9.76
CA PRO A 392 -15.87 -22.13 -10.94
C PRO A 392 -16.84 -23.31 -10.96
N VAL A 393 -17.40 -23.60 -12.13
CA VAL A 393 -18.19 -24.80 -12.38
C VAL A 393 -17.32 -25.76 -13.16
N LEU A 394 -17.11 -26.96 -12.60
CA LEU A 394 -16.39 -28.03 -13.30
C LEU A 394 -17.34 -28.69 -14.30
N GLY A 395 -16.84 -28.98 -15.50
CA GLY A 395 -17.57 -29.74 -16.46
C GLY A 395 -17.73 -31.21 -16.01
N ASP A 396 -18.79 -31.88 -16.46
CA ASP A 396 -18.97 -33.30 -16.26
C ASP A 396 -17.84 -34.04 -17.00
N GLY A 397 -17.11 -34.92 -16.27
CA GLY A 397 -16.00 -35.71 -16.81
C GLY A 397 -16.47 -36.86 -17.74
#